data_dc65a52cd04f4e9973b9c8960db9300e
#
_entry.id   dc65a52cd04f4e9973b9c8960db9300e
#
_cell.length_a   1.000
_cell.length_b   1.000
_cell.length_c   1.000
_cell.angle_alpha   90.00
_cell.angle_beta   90.00
_cell.angle_gamma   90.00
#
_symmetry.space_group_name_H-M   'P 1'
#
loop_
_entity.id
_entity.type
_entity.pdbx_description
1 polymer ?
#
loop_
_entity_poly.entity_id
_entity_poly.type
_entity_poly.pdbx_seq_one_letter_code
_entity_poly.pdbx_strand_id
1 'polypeptide(L)'
;MLVGEPGNNLQELIGLVLTLGMDIVQRLTLSRLEVHPAYGMGKGKAQEINELAHSVEADCIIFDFNIEPTKQRNWEELTGLSCFDRQEVIIRIFAQRAQTKEAALQV
;
A
#
# COMPACT_ATOMS: atom_id res chain seq x y z
N MET A 1 -2.43 6.35 -0.73
CA MET A 1 -3.39 5.85 -1.71
C MET A 1 -3.49 4.34 -1.64
N LEU A 2 -4.70 3.82 -1.72
CA LEU A 2 -4.93 2.37 -1.67
C LEU A 2 -5.24 1.83 -3.07
N VAL A 3 -4.66 0.67 -3.40
CA VAL A 3 -4.88 0.01 -4.69
C VAL A 3 -5.30 -1.43 -4.40
N GLY A 4 -6.48 -1.83 -4.87
CA GLY A 4 -7.04 -3.15 -4.64
C GLY A 4 -7.09 -3.99 -5.90
N GLU A 5 -7.11 -5.30 -5.71
CA GLU A 5 -7.31 -6.25 -6.81
C GLU A 5 -8.76 -6.25 -7.28
N PRO A 6 -9.04 -6.81 -8.47
CA PRO A 6 -10.40 -6.84 -9.01
C PRO A 6 -11.40 -7.48 -8.06
N GLY A 7 -12.55 -6.84 -7.89
CA GLY A 7 -13.60 -7.31 -7.00
C GLY A 7 -13.41 -7.01 -5.52
N ASN A 8 -12.31 -6.39 -5.15
CA ASN A 8 -12.03 -6.05 -3.75
C ASN A 8 -12.52 -4.64 -3.43
N ASN A 9 -13.38 -4.52 -2.41
CA ASN A 9 -13.91 -3.23 -1.98
C ASN A 9 -12.98 -2.47 -1.02
N LEU A 10 -11.83 -3.04 -0.66
CA LEU A 10 -10.80 -2.44 0.20
C LEU A 10 -11.23 -2.16 1.64
N GLN A 11 -12.40 -2.61 2.08
CA GLN A 11 -12.90 -2.29 3.42
C GLN A 11 -11.98 -2.79 4.53
N GLU A 12 -11.44 -3.99 4.38
CA GLU A 12 -10.54 -4.55 5.38
C GLU A 12 -9.23 -3.76 5.43
N LEU A 13 -8.67 -3.44 4.27
CA LEU A 13 -7.44 -2.66 4.19
C LEU A 13 -7.64 -1.25 4.75
N ILE A 14 -8.79 -0.63 4.47
CA ILE A 14 -9.13 0.69 5.02
C ILE A 14 -9.09 0.65 6.54
N GLY A 15 -9.70 -0.36 7.16
CA GLY A 15 -9.67 -0.53 8.61
C GLY A 15 -8.26 -0.67 9.15
N LEU A 16 -7.42 -1.46 8.49
CA LEU A 16 -6.02 -1.64 8.88
C LEU A 16 -5.22 -0.34 8.79
N VAL A 17 -5.38 0.39 7.70
CA VAL A 17 -4.66 1.64 7.47
C VAL A 17 -5.06 2.70 8.49
N LEU A 18 -6.35 2.81 8.79
CA LEU A 18 -6.84 3.74 9.82
C LEU A 18 -6.33 3.37 11.20
N THR A 19 -6.24 2.07 11.50
CA THR A 19 -5.66 1.58 12.75
C THR A 19 -4.20 2.00 12.88
N LEU A 20 -3.47 2.01 11.77
CA LEU A 20 -2.08 2.44 11.76
C LEU A 20 -1.92 3.96 11.95
N GLY A 21 -3.00 4.72 11.78
CA GLY A 21 -3.00 6.17 11.96
C GLY A 21 -2.75 6.96 10.69
N MET A 22 -2.92 6.35 9.54
CA MET A 22 -2.72 7.00 8.25
C MET A 22 -4.04 7.49 7.68
N ASP A 23 -3.98 8.58 6.91
CA ASP A 23 -5.14 9.13 6.21
C ASP A 23 -5.23 8.54 4.80
N ILE A 24 -6.44 8.27 4.36
CA ILE A 24 -6.70 7.72 3.03
C ILE A 24 -7.12 8.87 2.12
N VAL A 25 -6.26 9.22 1.15
CA VAL A 25 -6.54 10.33 0.24
C VAL A 25 -7.16 9.87 -1.08
N GLN A 26 -6.99 8.59 -1.45
CA GLN A 26 -7.57 8.05 -2.68
C GLN A 26 -7.62 6.53 -2.61
N ARG A 27 -8.61 5.93 -3.26
CA ARG A 27 -8.78 4.49 -3.39
C ARG A 27 -8.98 4.14 -4.86
N LEU A 28 -8.36 3.04 -5.29
CA LEU A 28 -8.50 2.57 -6.66
C LEU A 28 -8.62 1.04 -6.64
N THR A 29 -9.61 0.50 -7.34
CA THR A 29 -9.72 -0.93 -7.55
C THR A 29 -9.40 -1.23 -9.00
N LEU A 30 -8.46 -2.15 -9.22
CA LEU A 30 -8.06 -2.54 -10.57
C LEU A 30 -9.17 -3.34 -11.24
N SER A 31 -9.33 -3.14 -12.56
CA SER A 31 -10.31 -3.91 -13.32
C SER A 31 -9.81 -5.33 -13.60
N ARG A 32 -8.51 -5.52 -13.66
CA ARG A 32 -7.88 -6.84 -13.82
C ARG A 32 -6.44 -6.79 -13.35
N LEU A 33 -5.90 -7.96 -12.96
CA LEU A 33 -4.48 -8.13 -12.69
C LEU A 33 -3.85 -8.86 -13.86
N GLU A 34 -2.67 -8.42 -14.25
CA GLU A 34 -1.87 -9.07 -15.28
C GLU A 34 -0.57 -9.57 -14.66
N VAL A 35 -0.09 -10.72 -15.13
CA VAL A 35 1.21 -11.24 -14.70
C VAL A 35 2.28 -10.43 -15.42
N HIS A 36 2.78 -9.40 -14.76
CA HIS A 36 3.80 -8.53 -15.31
C HIS A 36 5.01 -8.51 -14.40
N PRO A 37 6.23 -8.74 -14.94
CA PRO A 37 7.40 -8.91 -14.07
C PRO A 37 7.84 -7.63 -13.34
N ALA A 38 7.55 -6.45 -13.90
CA ALA A 38 8.03 -5.20 -13.32
C ALA A 38 7.16 -4.69 -12.19
N TYR A 39 5.82 -4.65 -12.40
CA TYR A 39 4.90 -4.00 -11.47
C TYR A 39 3.70 -4.86 -11.06
N GLY A 40 3.55 -6.04 -11.64
CA GLY A 40 2.35 -6.86 -11.44
C GLY A 40 1.18 -6.38 -12.28
N MET A 41 1.40 -5.45 -13.18
CA MET A 41 0.39 -4.92 -14.11
C MET A 41 1.10 -4.25 -15.28
N GLY A 42 0.37 -3.90 -16.33
CA GLY A 42 0.93 -3.22 -17.49
C GLY A 42 1.57 -1.88 -17.14
N LYS A 43 2.61 -1.51 -17.85
CA LYS A 43 3.35 -0.27 -17.61
C LYS A 43 2.45 0.97 -17.70
N GLY A 44 1.50 0.97 -18.64
CA GLY A 44 0.55 2.07 -18.79
C GLY A 44 -0.32 2.25 -17.56
N LYS A 45 -0.79 1.15 -16.96
CA LYS A 45 -1.58 1.20 -15.75
C LYS A 45 -0.75 1.65 -14.55
N ALA A 46 0.49 1.18 -14.46
CA ALA A 46 1.42 1.62 -13.41
C ALA A 46 1.65 3.13 -13.49
N GLN A 47 1.81 3.66 -14.69
CA GLN A 47 2.00 5.09 -14.90
C GLN A 47 0.76 5.90 -14.50
N GLU A 48 -0.44 5.41 -14.83
CA GLU A 48 -1.69 6.02 -14.39
C GLU A 48 -1.78 6.12 -12.87
N ILE A 49 -1.42 5.04 -12.17
CA ILE A 49 -1.43 5.01 -10.70
C ILE A 49 -0.43 6.01 -10.15
N ASN A 50 0.75 6.08 -10.74
CA ASN A 50 1.77 7.06 -10.37
C ASN A 50 1.24 8.49 -10.49
N GLU A 51 0.66 8.82 -11.63
CA GLU A 51 0.10 10.16 -11.88
C GLU A 51 -1.01 10.50 -10.90
N LEU A 52 -1.91 9.53 -10.64
CA LEU A 52 -3.00 9.73 -9.70
C LEU A 52 -2.46 9.96 -8.27
N ALA A 53 -1.49 9.17 -7.85
CA ALA A 53 -0.90 9.30 -6.52
C ALA A 53 -0.29 10.69 -6.32
N HIS A 54 0.40 11.20 -7.33
CA HIS A 54 0.99 12.53 -7.25
C HIS A 54 -0.06 13.64 -7.32
N SER A 55 -1.13 13.44 -8.09
CA SER A 55 -2.20 14.43 -8.21
C SER A 55 -2.97 14.62 -6.89
N VAL A 56 -3.07 13.59 -6.07
CA VAL A 56 -3.72 13.66 -4.75
C VAL A 56 -2.73 13.88 -3.61
N GLU A 57 -1.46 14.10 -3.94
CA GLU A 57 -0.38 14.35 -2.98
C GLU A 57 -0.24 13.21 -1.95
N ALA A 58 -0.35 11.96 -2.42
CA ALA A 58 -0.19 10.80 -1.57
C ALA A 58 1.28 10.68 -1.12
N ASP A 59 1.47 10.28 0.14
CA ASP A 59 2.81 10.04 0.68
C ASP A 59 3.28 8.62 0.42
N CYS A 60 2.34 7.69 0.25
CA CYS A 60 2.66 6.27 -0.02
C CYS A 60 1.52 5.61 -0.77
N ILE A 61 1.82 4.45 -1.34
CA ILE A 61 0.84 3.61 -2.03
C ILE A 61 0.79 2.27 -1.31
N ILE A 62 -0.40 1.80 -0.98
CA ILE A 62 -0.60 0.53 -0.29
C ILE A 62 -1.46 -0.37 -1.18
N PHE A 63 -0.93 -1.54 -1.49
CA PHE A 63 -1.59 -2.53 -2.34
C PHE A 63 -2.27 -3.59 -1.47
N ASP A 64 -3.52 -3.92 -1.80
CA ASP A 64 -4.26 -4.97 -1.10
C ASP A 64 -4.04 -6.32 -1.79
N PHE A 65 -2.81 -6.60 -2.15
CA PHE A 65 -2.36 -7.89 -2.66
C PHE A 65 -0.85 -7.97 -2.46
N ASN A 66 -0.30 -9.18 -2.48
CA ASN A 66 1.12 -9.36 -2.23
C ASN A 66 1.97 -8.76 -3.34
N ILE A 67 2.95 -7.98 -2.94
CA ILE A 67 3.93 -7.37 -3.85
C ILE A 67 5.29 -7.96 -3.53
N GLU A 68 5.92 -8.63 -4.50
CA GLU A 68 7.26 -9.15 -4.33
C GLU A 68 8.27 -8.01 -4.13
N PRO A 69 9.36 -8.24 -3.38
CA PRO A 69 10.34 -7.18 -3.10
C PRO A 69 10.89 -6.49 -4.35
N THR A 70 11.09 -7.22 -5.44
CA THR A 70 11.58 -6.65 -6.70
C THR A 70 10.56 -5.69 -7.29
N LYS A 71 9.28 -6.07 -7.28
CA LYS A 71 8.20 -5.22 -7.79
C LYS A 71 8.01 -4.01 -6.89
N GLN A 72 8.11 -4.20 -5.58
CA GLN A 72 8.03 -3.09 -4.62
C GLN A 72 9.11 -2.05 -4.91
N ARG A 73 10.32 -2.47 -5.15
CA ARG A 73 11.42 -1.58 -5.50
C ARG A 73 11.15 -0.84 -6.80
N ASN A 74 10.64 -1.54 -7.81
CA ASN A 74 10.28 -0.92 -9.08
C ASN A 74 9.21 0.16 -8.91
N TRP A 75 8.21 -0.09 -8.07
CA TRP A 75 7.17 0.89 -7.76
C TRP A 75 7.76 2.11 -7.05
N GLU A 76 8.65 1.89 -6.10
CA GLU A 76 9.29 2.99 -5.39
C GLU A 76 10.16 3.83 -6.30
N GLU A 77 10.86 3.22 -7.24
CA GLU A 77 11.65 3.94 -8.24
C GLU A 77 10.75 4.73 -9.21
N LEU A 78 9.63 4.13 -9.63
CA LEU A 78 8.71 4.78 -10.56
C LEU A 78 8.03 5.99 -9.92
N THR A 79 7.57 5.86 -8.69
CA THR A 79 6.73 6.85 -8.05
C THR A 79 7.50 7.81 -7.15
N GLY A 80 8.65 7.41 -6.64
CA GLY A 80 9.35 8.16 -5.61
C GLY A 80 8.66 8.13 -4.25
N LEU A 81 7.65 7.28 -4.10
CA LEU A 81 6.87 7.13 -2.87
C LEU A 81 7.15 5.78 -2.23
N SER A 82 6.93 5.68 -0.93
CA SER A 82 6.97 4.40 -0.25
C SER A 82 5.81 3.53 -0.72
N CYS A 83 6.07 2.27 -1.03
CA CYS A 83 5.05 1.34 -1.50
C CYS A 83 5.03 0.12 -0.59
N PHE A 84 3.85 -0.23 -0.09
CA PHE A 84 3.66 -1.33 0.83
C PHE A 84 2.59 -2.27 0.31
N ASP A 85 2.59 -3.51 0.82
CA ASP A 85 1.46 -4.38 0.63
C ASP A 85 0.68 -4.49 1.94
N ARG A 86 -0.42 -5.23 1.91
CA ARG A 86 -1.26 -5.46 3.07
C ARG A 86 -0.49 -6.06 4.24
N GLN A 87 0.41 -7.00 3.94
CA GLN A 87 1.19 -7.68 4.95
C GLN A 87 2.11 -6.71 5.72
N GLU A 88 2.70 -5.76 5.01
CA GLU A 88 3.55 -4.75 5.64
C GLU A 88 2.74 -3.86 6.60
N VAL A 89 1.50 -3.52 6.24
CA VAL A 89 0.62 -2.74 7.12
C VAL A 89 0.38 -3.51 8.42
N ILE A 90 0.10 -4.80 8.32
CA ILE A 90 -0.14 -5.66 9.49
C ILE A 90 1.11 -5.71 10.37
N ILE A 91 2.28 -5.87 9.76
CA ILE A 91 3.56 -5.89 10.49
C ILE A 91 3.77 -4.57 11.24
N ARG A 92 3.48 -3.45 10.61
CA ARG A 92 3.63 -2.13 11.24
C ARG A 92 2.67 -1.93 12.42
N ILE A 93 1.46 -2.45 12.32
CA ILE A 93 0.50 -2.40 13.42
C ILE A 93 1.03 -3.18 14.63
N PHE A 94 1.55 -4.38 14.41
CA PHE A 94 2.15 -5.17 15.46
C PHE A 94 3.37 -4.48 16.08
N ALA A 95 4.20 -3.84 15.26
CA ALA A 95 5.37 -3.12 15.75
C ALA A 95 4.96 -1.97 16.67
N GLN A 96 3.91 -1.23 16.33
CA GLN A 96 3.39 -0.16 17.18
C GLN A 96 2.90 -0.69 18.54
N ARG A 97 2.17 -1.81 18.51
CA ARG A 97 1.66 -2.43 19.73
C ARG A 97 2.79 -2.94 20.62
N ALA A 98 3.83 -3.50 20.03
CA ALA A 98 4.99 -3.98 20.76
C ALA A 98 5.71 -2.83 21.46
N GLN A 99 5.89 -1.71 20.79
CA GLN A 99 6.51 -0.52 21.39
C GLN A 99 5.69 0.03 22.55
N THR A 100 4.37 0.11 22.38
CA THR A 100 3.47 0.57 23.43
C THR A 100 3.54 -0.34 24.64
N LYS A 101 3.58 -1.65 24.40
CA LYS A 101 3.66 -2.65 25.47
C LYS A 101 4.98 -2.55 26.22
N GLU A 102 6.10 -2.38 25.53
CA GLU A 102 7.40 -2.19 26.15
C GLU A 102 7.45 -0.92 26.99
N ALA A 103 6.91 0.18 26.47
CA ALA A 103 6.84 1.43 27.24
C ALA A 103 6.04 1.24 28.52
N ALA A 104 4.93 0.51 28.47
CA ALA A 104 4.12 0.22 29.67
C ALA A 104 4.88 -0.62 30.70
N LEU A 105 5.71 -1.55 30.23
CA LEU A 105 6.51 -2.40 31.10
C LEU A 105 7.67 -1.66 31.76
N GLN A 106 8.13 -0.59 31.16
CA GLN A 106 9.23 0.21 31.73
C GLN A 106 8.77 1.19 32.81
N VAL A 107 7.48 1.40 32.90
CA VAL A 107 6.90 2.26 33.91
C VAL A 107 6.60 1.47 35.17
#